data_955cb843f3e6bdbab4e75597a93fb65b
#
_entry.id   955cb843f3e6bdbab4e75597a93fb65b
#
_cell.length_a   1.000
_cell.length_b   1.000
_cell.length_c   1.000
_cell.angle_alpha   90.00
_cell.angle_beta   90.00
_cell.angle_gamma   90.00
#
_symmetry.space_group_name_H-M   'P 1'
#
loop_
_entity.id
_entity.type
_entity.pdbx_description
1 polymer ?
#
loop_
_entity_poly.entity_id
_entity_poly.type
_entity_poly.pdbx_seq_one_letter_code
_entity_poly.pdbx_strand_id
1 'polypeptide(L)'
;MANLSMASINTRAVSVLYPVYGARNRSLKDHLIRRVGGKIGGGGDDRLIVTALQNITVSLRSGDRVALIGSNGAGKSTLLRVLAGILEPSSGKIDSCGQVSSLLDMSMGMDPEATGYENIVMRSVFLGATFVEARARIPEIEAFSELGEYLQLPMRTYSSGMGLRLSFSIATAVQPKILVLDELMGIGDAAFTAKANARLQDVVSKLEILIIATHDMDTARRMCNRGLVLDHGQVVVDAPLEDAIAAYQNCSNKSDLTSPVTA
;
A
#
# COMPACT_ATOMS: atom_id res chain seq x y z
N MET A 1 30.28 10.98 -9.97
CA MET A 1 29.08 10.85 -10.82
C MET A 1 28.19 9.81 -10.17
N ALA A 2 27.12 10.21 -9.49
CA ALA A 2 26.17 9.28 -8.90
C ALA A 2 25.50 8.52 -10.06
N ASN A 3 25.60 7.20 -10.02
CA ASN A 3 24.95 6.33 -10.99
C ASN A 3 23.43 6.51 -10.78
N LEU A 4 22.79 7.27 -11.65
CA LEU A 4 21.34 7.49 -11.66
C LEU A 4 20.68 6.19 -12.14
N SER A 5 20.71 5.16 -11.27
CA SER A 5 19.96 3.95 -11.59
C SER A 5 18.47 4.29 -11.56
N MET A 6 17.78 3.99 -12.67
CA MET A 6 16.33 4.14 -12.79
C MET A 6 15.62 3.28 -11.74
N ALA A 7 14.51 3.79 -11.22
CA ALA A 7 13.73 3.02 -10.27
C ALA A 7 13.17 1.75 -10.92
N SER A 8 13.19 0.66 -10.17
CA SER A 8 12.59 -0.61 -10.58
C SER A 8 12.17 -1.46 -9.39
N ILE A 9 11.15 -2.29 -9.58
CA ILE A 9 10.78 -3.38 -8.66
C ILE A 9 10.56 -4.63 -9.50
N ASN A 10 11.24 -5.72 -9.13
CA ASN A 10 11.11 -7.01 -9.80
C ASN A 10 10.76 -8.08 -8.77
N THR A 11 9.67 -8.79 -8.99
CA THR A 11 9.30 -9.97 -8.20
C THR A 11 9.48 -11.23 -9.02
N ARG A 12 9.91 -12.33 -8.38
CA ARG A 12 10.10 -13.64 -9.02
C ARG A 12 9.47 -14.71 -8.16
N ALA A 13 8.35 -15.27 -8.63
CA ALA A 13 7.58 -16.34 -7.98
C ALA A 13 7.30 -16.04 -6.47
N VAL A 14 6.96 -14.79 -6.15
CA VAL A 14 6.68 -14.36 -4.79
C VAL A 14 5.40 -14.98 -4.28
N SER A 15 5.46 -15.61 -3.10
CA SER A 15 4.29 -16.15 -2.40
C SER A 15 4.30 -15.69 -0.95
N VAL A 16 3.09 -15.47 -0.39
CA VAL A 16 2.88 -15.08 1.01
C VAL A 16 1.87 -16.02 1.63
N LEU A 17 2.29 -16.65 2.73
CA LEU A 17 1.53 -17.61 3.49
C LEU A 17 1.32 -17.10 4.92
N TYR A 18 0.08 -17.05 5.38
CA TYR A 18 -0.25 -16.71 6.77
C TYR A 18 -0.67 -17.96 7.54
N PRO A 19 0.10 -18.40 8.55
CA PRO A 19 -0.32 -19.47 9.45
C PRO A 19 -1.41 -18.95 10.39
N VAL A 20 -2.54 -19.66 10.45
CA VAL A 20 -3.63 -19.37 11.40
C VAL A 20 -3.50 -20.32 12.58
N TYR A 21 -3.14 -19.79 13.73
CA TYR A 21 -3.00 -20.55 14.97
C TYR A 21 -4.36 -20.63 15.71
N GLY A 22 -4.63 -21.76 16.34
CA GLY A 22 -5.81 -21.92 17.23
C GLY A 22 -7.13 -22.20 16.51
N ALA A 23 -7.17 -22.46 15.22
CA ALA A 23 -8.39 -22.78 14.47
C ALA A 23 -8.86 -24.24 14.72
N ARG A 24 -9.03 -24.65 16.00
CA ARG A 24 -9.50 -26.01 16.37
C ARG A 24 -10.98 -26.25 16.11
N ASN A 25 -11.78 -25.21 15.82
CA ASN A 25 -13.23 -25.35 15.61
C ASN A 25 -13.58 -25.30 14.12
N ARG A 26 -14.31 -26.32 13.64
CA ARG A 26 -14.87 -26.40 12.27
C ARG A 26 -15.64 -25.13 11.87
N SER A 27 -16.34 -24.49 12.80
CA SER A 27 -17.11 -23.26 12.58
C SER A 27 -16.22 -22.07 12.19
N LEU A 28 -14.98 -21.96 12.70
CA LEU A 28 -14.02 -20.91 12.29
C LEU A 28 -13.45 -21.17 10.89
N LYS A 29 -13.25 -22.42 10.49
CA LYS A 29 -12.84 -22.80 9.13
C LYS A 29 -13.85 -22.29 8.10
N ASP A 30 -15.13 -22.54 8.32
CA ASP A 30 -16.21 -22.19 7.38
C ASP A 30 -16.41 -20.65 7.28
N HIS A 31 -16.23 -19.93 8.38
CA HIS A 31 -16.30 -18.45 8.38
C HIS A 31 -15.10 -17.78 7.71
N LEU A 32 -13.90 -18.34 7.90
CA LEU A 32 -12.68 -17.83 7.24
C LEU A 32 -12.67 -18.11 5.73
N ILE A 33 -13.15 -19.29 5.31
CA ILE A 33 -13.27 -19.66 3.89
C ILE A 33 -14.20 -18.68 3.13
N ARG A 34 -15.27 -18.22 3.78
CA ARG A 34 -16.24 -17.30 3.15
C ARG A 34 -15.77 -15.83 3.12
N ARG A 35 -14.83 -15.43 3.98
CA ARG A 35 -14.40 -14.03 4.12
C ARG A 35 -13.02 -13.70 3.54
N VAL A 36 -12.14 -14.69 3.44
CA VAL A 36 -10.78 -14.52 2.93
C VAL A 36 -10.69 -15.23 1.59
N GLY A 37 -10.61 -14.50 0.50
CA GLY A 37 -10.58 -15.00 -0.88
C GLY A 37 -9.32 -15.81 -1.26
N GLY A 38 -8.50 -16.26 -0.27
CA GLY A 38 -7.28 -17.05 -0.49
C GLY A 38 -7.56 -18.56 -0.49
N LYS A 39 -6.69 -19.34 -1.15
CA LYS A 39 -6.73 -20.81 -1.08
C LYS A 39 -6.29 -21.27 0.31
N ILE A 40 -7.10 -22.10 0.97
CA ILE A 40 -6.82 -22.69 2.27
C ILE A 40 -6.34 -24.13 2.08
N GLY A 41 -5.09 -24.41 2.47
CA GLY A 41 -4.49 -25.75 2.47
C GLY A 41 -4.32 -26.26 3.89
N GLY A 42 -4.54 -27.58 4.10
CA GLY A 42 -4.19 -28.27 5.36
C GLY A 42 -2.76 -28.78 5.27
N GLY A 43 -1.83 -28.21 6.06
CA GLY A 43 -0.54 -28.83 6.33
C GLY A 43 -0.67 -29.84 7.45
N GLY A 44 0.02 -30.98 7.38
CA GLY A 44 0.03 -31.96 8.47
C GLY A 44 0.57 -31.34 9.76
N ASP A 45 -0.23 -31.27 10.77
CA ASP A 45 -0.07 -30.75 12.13
C ASP A 45 -1.06 -29.60 12.45
N ASP A 46 -2.37 -29.82 12.18
CA ASP A 46 -3.52 -29.00 12.61
C ASP A 46 -3.43 -27.48 12.38
N ARG A 47 -2.51 -27.00 11.51
CA ARG A 47 -2.32 -25.59 11.17
C ARG A 47 -3.06 -25.25 9.88
N LEU A 48 -3.99 -24.32 9.98
CA LEU A 48 -4.62 -23.74 8.80
C LEU A 48 -3.64 -22.72 8.17
N ILE A 49 -3.37 -22.85 6.87
CA ILE A 49 -2.52 -21.90 6.13
C ILE A 49 -3.39 -21.14 5.13
N VAL A 50 -3.37 -19.83 5.19
CA VAL A 50 -4.01 -18.95 4.21
C VAL A 50 -2.95 -18.47 3.23
N THR A 51 -3.10 -18.85 1.96
CA THR A 51 -2.25 -18.36 0.87
C THR A 51 -2.79 -17.01 0.41
N ALA A 52 -2.11 -15.92 0.79
CA ALA A 52 -2.51 -14.56 0.41
C ALA A 52 -1.98 -14.15 -0.96
N LEU A 53 -0.76 -14.61 -1.33
CA LEU A 53 -0.17 -14.42 -2.65
C LEU A 53 0.45 -15.73 -3.12
N GLN A 54 0.35 -16.02 -4.42
CA GLN A 54 0.86 -17.25 -5.02
C GLN A 54 1.60 -16.95 -6.34
N ASN A 55 2.92 -17.20 -6.35
CA ASN A 55 3.78 -17.13 -7.53
C ASN A 55 3.71 -15.80 -8.30
N ILE A 56 3.70 -14.68 -7.61
CA ILE A 56 3.65 -13.36 -8.24
C ILE A 56 4.99 -13.06 -8.92
N THR A 57 4.95 -12.84 -10.22
CA THR A 57 6.11 -12.42 -11.02
C THR A 57 5.71 -11.20 -11.84
N VAL A 58 6.22 -10.03 -11.43
CA VAL A 58 5.93 -8.72 -12.03
C VAL A 58 7.22 -7.91 -12.12
N SER A 59 7.39 -7.18 -13.21
CA SER A 59 8.49 -6.23 -13.39
C SER A 59 7.94 -4.83 -13.59
N LEU A 60 8.32 -3.91 -12.69
CA LEU A 60 7.96 -2.49 -12.72
C LEU A 60 9.20 -1.66 -13.01
N ARG A 61 9.05 -0.64 -13.88
CA ARG A 61 10.14 0.22 -14.34
C ARG A 61 9.77 1.69 -14.23
N SER A 62 10.75 2.54 -14.29
CA SER A 62 10.54 3.99 -14.37
C SER A 62 9.53 4.35 -15.47
N GLY A 63 8.52 5.16 -15.13
CA GLY A 63 7.38 5.51 -15.97
C GLY A 63 6.12 4.66 -15.72
N ASP A 64 6.22 3.51 -15.02
CA ASP A 64 5.06 2.70 -14.70
C ASP A 64 4.20 3.38 -13.60
N ARG A 65 2.93 3.53 -13.90
CA ARG A 65 1.87 3.98 -12.97
C ARG A 65 0.81 2.90 -12.92
N VAL A 66 0.86 2.09 -11.88
CA VAL A 66 0.17 0.79 -11.82
C VAL A 66 -1.03 0.87 -10.90
N ALA A 67 -2.20 0.50 -11.42
CA ALA A 67 -3.39 0.23 -10.62
C ALA A 67 -3.48 -1.26 -10.29
N LEU A 68 -3.54 -1.61 -9.00
CA LEU A 68 -3.90 -2.94 -8.54
C LEU A 68 -5.42 -3.04 -8.44
N ILE A 69 -6.02 -3.88 -9.30
CA ILE A 69 -7.46 -4.07 -9.42
C ILE A 69 -7.81 -5.48 -8.94
N GLY A 70 -8.96 -5.65 -8.31
CA GLY A 70 -9.41 -6.96 -7.83
C GLY A 70 -10.42 -6.83 -6.70
N SER A 71 -11.14 -7.92 -6.43
CA SER A 71 -12.13 -8.00 -5.35
C SER A 71 -11.50 -7.85 -3.95
N ASN A 72 -12.35 -7.66 -2.93
CA ASN A 72 -11.88 -7.71 -1.55
C ASN A 72 -11.35 -9.11 -1.24
N GLY A 73 -10.16 -9.19 -0.60
CA GLY A 73 -9.49 -10.45 -0.35
C GLY A 73 -8.66 -11.01 -1.51
N ALA A 74 -8.61 -10.35 -2.68
CA ALA A 74 -7.78 -10.79 -3.81
C ALA A 74 -6.27 -10.77 -3.55
N GLY A 75 -5.81 -10.11 -2.46
CA GLY A 75 -4.39 -10.03 -2.09
C GLY A 75 -3.74 -8.67 -2.35
N LYS A 76 -4.50 -7.65 -2.77
CA LYS A 76 -3.98 -6.30 -3.13
C LYS A 76 -3.12 -5.69 -2.02
N SER A 77 -3.66 -5.53 -0.81
CA SER A 77 -2.93 -4.93 0.32
C SER A 77 -1.71 -5.76 0.75
N THR A 78 -1.77 -7.09 0.59
CA THR A 78 -0.61 -7.96 0.84
C THR A 78 0.48 -7.73 -0.22
N LEU A 79 0.11 -7.61 -1.50
CA LEU A 79 1.06 -7.33 -2.57
C LEU A 79 1.68 -5.94 -2.40
N LEU A 80 0.88 -4.92 -2.06
CA LEU A 80 1.41 -3.59 -1.76
C LEU A 80 2.46 -3.61 -0.64
N ARG A 81 2.20 -4.35 0.46
CA ARG A 81 3.16 -4.47 1.58
C ARG A 81 4.45 -5.15 1.15
N VAL A 82 4.37 -6.17 0.30
CA VAL A 82 5.56 -6.83 -0.27
C VAL A 82 6.33 -5.85 -1.16
N LEU A 83 5.67 -5.16 -2.09
CA LEU A 83 6.29 -4.20 -3.00
C LEU A 83 6.89 -2.99 -2.25
N ALA A 84 6.29 -2.61 -1.12
CA ALA A 84 6.80 -1.56 -0.23
C ALA A 84 7.99 -2.02 0.65
N GLY A 85 8.34 -3.31 0.64
CA GLY A 85 9.38 -3.86 1.52
C GLY A 85 8.96 -3.97 2.99
N ILE A 86 7.67 -3.83 3.31
CA ILE A 86 7.11 -3.93 4.67
C ILE A 86 6.91 -5.40 5.06
N LEU A 87 6.60 -6.24 4.08
CA LEU A 87 6.35 -7.66 4.29
C LEU A 87 7.34 -8.49 3.48
N GLU A 88 8.10 -9.34 4.16
CA GLU A 88 8.97 -10.30 3.52
C GLU A 88 8.14 -11.48 2.95
N PRO A 89 8.37 -11.88 1.70
CA PRO A 89 7.65 -13.02 1.12
C PRO A 89 8.04 -14.34 1.77
N SER A 90 7.08 -15.26 1.90
CA SER A 90 7.33 -16.62 2.41
C SER A 90 8.19 -17.45 1.45
N SER A 91 8.14 -17.16 0.15
CA SER A 91 9.00 -17.73 -0.89
C SER A 91 9.08 -16.81 -2.10
N GLY A 92 10.07 -17.07 -2.97
CA GLY A 92 10.38 -16.19 -4.09
C GLY A 92 11.36 -15.09 -3.71
N LYS A 93 11.52 -14.10 -4.57
CA LYS A 93 12.44 -12.96 -4.36
C LYS A 93 11.83 -11.67 -4.86
N ILE A 94 12.16 -10.57 -4.19
CA ILE A 94 11.89 -9.21 -4.62
C ILE A 94 13.21 -8.43 -4.67
N ASP A 95 13.46 -7.78 -5.79
CA ASP A 95 14.60 -6.88 -6.00
C ASP A 95 14.03 -5.49 -6.28
N SER A 96 14.42 -4.48 -5.52
CA SER A 96 14.02 -3.09 -5.73
C SER A 96 15.22 -2.17 -5.88
N CYS A 97 15.13 -1.21 -6.77
CA CYS A 97 16.09 -0.14 -6.96
C CYS A 97 15.38 1.20 -6.90
N GLY A 98 15.86 2.10 -6.06
CA GLY A 98 15.23 3.39 -5.77
C GLY A 98 14.57 3.40 -4.39
N GLN A 99 14.40 4.61 -3.84
CA GLN A 99 13.75 4.82 -2.54
C GLN A 99 12.24 4.57 -2.68
N VAL A 100 11.74 3.60 -1.91
CA VAL A 100 10.31 3.28 -1.83
C VAL A 100 9.72 4.00 -0.62
N SER A 101 8.63 4.72 -0.82
CA SER A 101 7.79 5.24 0.25
C SER A 101 6.40 4.64 0.17
N SER A 102 5.78 4.47 1.32
CA SER A 102 4.46 3.86 1.45
C SER A 102 3.55 4.73 2.30
N LEU A 103 2.32 4.91 1.82
CA LEU A 103 1.22 5.50 2.59
C LEU A 103 0.22 4.42 3.04
N LEU A 104 0.65 3.15 3.13
CA LEU A 104 -0.19 2.02 3.55
C LEU A 104 -0.53 2.05 5.03
N ASP A 105 0.44 2.45 5.84
CA ASP A 105 0.30 2.63 7.28
C ASP A 105 0.97 3.93 7.69
N MET A 106 0.14 4.93 7.93
CA MET A 106 0.62 6.26 8.26
C MET A 106 1.19 6.37 9.68
N SER A 107 0.99 5.38 10.53
CA SER A 107 1.56 5.32 11.88
C SER A 107 2.91 4.60 11.95
N MET A 108 3.27 3.85 10.92
CA MET A 108 4.52 3.07 10.90
C MET A 108 5.76 3.95 11.06
N GLY A 109 6.63 3.59 11.99
CA GLY A 109 7.84 4.36 12.31
C GLY A 109 7.60 5.59 13.17
N MET A 110 6.41 5.71 13.81
CA MET A 110 6.08 6.75 14.78
C MET A 110 5.94 6.15 16.18
N ASP A 111 6.37 6.94 17.19
CA ASP A 111 6.26 6.58 18.61
C ASP A 111 5.20 7.49 19.27
N PRO A 112 4.12 6.92 19.83
CA PRO A 112 3.10 7.70 20.55
C PRO A 112 3.63 8.46 21.75
N GLU A 113 4.70 7.99 22.41
CA GLU A 113 5.28 8.63 23.58
C GLU A 113 6.25 9.78 23.23
N ALA A 114 6.74 9.82 21.99
CA ALA A 114 7.59 10.89 21.49
C ALA A 114 6.76 12.11 21.03
N THR A 115 7.38 13.28 21.05
CA THR A 115 6.79 14.53 20.55
C THR A 115 6.60 14.50 19.04
N GLY A 116 5.79 15.42 18.49
CA GLY A 116 5.64 15.59 17.06
C GLY A 116 6.97 15.86 16.35
N TYR A 117 7.82 16.72 16.94
CA TYR A 117 9.15 17.01 16.37
C TYR A 117 10.06 15.79 16.33
N GLU A 118 10.08 14.99 17.39
CA GLU A 118 10.85 13.73 17.41
C GLU A 118 10.32 12.74 16.37
N ASN A 119 9.01 12.63 16.25
CA ASN A 119 8.37 11.79 15.24
C ASN A 119 8.66 12.25 13.81
N ILE A 120 8.75 13.56 13.55
CA ILE A 120 9.20 14.07 12.25
C ILE A 120 10.57 13.48 11.89
N VAL A 121 11.52 13.52 12.82
CA VAL A 121 12.87 13.02 12.58
C VAL A 121 12.87 11.50 12.44
N MET A 122 12.30 10.78 13.39
CA MET A 122 12.29 9.31 13.41
C MET A 122 11.65 8.73 12.14
N ARG A 123 10.47 9.23 11.79
CA ARG A 123 9.75 8.73 10.61
C ARG A 123 10.43 9.13 9.31
N SER A 124 11.00 10.33 9.21
CA SER A 124 11.78 10.72 8.01
C SER A 124 12.97 9.80 7.80
N VAL A 125 13.68 9.44 8.89
CA VAL A 125 14.78 8.47 8.83
C VAL A 125 14.28 7.07 8.48
N PHE A 126 13.16 6.64 9.05
CA PHE A 126 12.51 5.38 8.70
C PHE A 126 12.16 5.31 7.20
N LEU A 127 11.74 6.43 6.62
CA LEU A 127 11.45 6.56 5.18
C LEU A 127 12.72 6.72 4.32
N GLY A 128 13.91 6.61 4.92
CA GLY A 128 15.19 6.57 4.22
C GLY A 128 15.90 7.91 4.10
N ALA A 129 15.47 8.97 4.79
CA ALA A 129 16.22 10.22 4.90
C ALA A 129 17.39 10.06 5.90
N THR A 130 18.47 10.81 5.68
CA THR A 130 19.50 10.98 6.71
C THR A 130 18.98 11.85 7.86
N PHE A 131 19.59 11.78 9.05
CA PHE A 131 19.24 12.65 10.18
C PHE A 131 19.35 14.15 9.84
N VAL A 132 20.33 14.52 9.03
CA VAL A 132 20.52 15.92 8.59
C VAL A 132 19.37 16.37 7.70
N GLU A 133 18.99 15.55 6.72
CA GLU A 133 17.85 15.83 5.84
C GLU A 133 16.53 15.85 6.60
N ALA A 134 16.32 14.91 7.54
CA ALA A 134 15.14 14.85 8.37
C ALA A 134 14.94 16.14 9.18
N ARG A 135 16.01 16.64 9.83
CA ARG A 135 15.96 17.90 10.58
C ARG A 135 15.75 19.11 9.68
N ALA A 136 16.36 19.14 8.50
CA ALA A 136 16.19 20.23 7.55
C ALA A 136 14.75 20.37 7.03
N ARG A 137 13.97 19.29 7.07
CA ARG A 137 12.55 19.26 6.65
C ARG A 137 11.56 19.70 7.74
N ILE A 138 11.98 19.83 8.99
CA ILE A 138 11.08 20.21 10.10
C ILE A 138 10.27 21.47 9.78
N PRO A 139 10.84 22.60 9.32
CA PRO A 139 10.06 23.81 9.06
C PRO A 139 8.99 23.62 7.97
N GLU A 140 9.29 22.83 6.93
CA GLU A 140 8.33 22.51 5.86
C GLU A 140 7.18 21.67 6.39
N ILE A 141 7.48 20.63 7.19
CA ILE A 141 6.49 19.70 7.75
C ILE A 141 5.61 20.42 8.77
N GLU A 142 6.19 21.27 9.62
CA GLU A 142 5.46 22.10 10.58
C GLU A 142 4.48 23.02 9.86
N ALA A 143 4.94 23.79 8.86
CA ALA A 143 4.09 24.69 8.10
C ALA A 143 2.98 23.97 7.34
N PHE A 144 3.25 22.74 6.82
CA PHE A 144 2.26 21.98 6.08
C PHE A 144 1.23 21.31 6.99
N SER A 145 1.64 20.74 8.12
CA SER A 145 0.76 20.04 9.07
C SER A 145 -0.18 20.99 9.83
N GLU A 146 0.22 22.26 9.98
CA GLU A 146 -0.53 23.30 10.73
C GLU A 146 -0.82 22.89 12.18
N LEU A 147 0.08 22.11 12.79
CA LEU A 147 -0.08 21.66 14.18
C LEU A 147 0.51 22.61 15.20
N GLY A 148 1.39 23.55 14.80
CA GLY A 148 1.95 24.58 15.66
C GLY A 148 2.54 24.01 16.95
N GLU A 149 2.11 24.57 18.11
CA GLU A 149 2.61 24.17 19.42
C GLU A 149 2.33 22.71 19.79
N TYR A 150 1.34 22.06 19.18
CA TYR A 150 1.08 20.64 19.42
C TYR A 150 2.28 19.77 19.06
N LEU A 151 3.16 20.19 18.16
CA LEU A 151 4.38 19.45 17.81
C LEU A 151 5.35 19.28 19.00
N GLN A 152 5.22 20.07 20.06
CA GLN A 152 5.99 19.92 21.29
C GLN A 152 5.42 18.86 22.23
N LEU A 153 4.19 18.40 21.99
CA LEU A 153 3.49 17.44 22.86
C LEU A 153 3.66 16.00 22.34
N PRO A 154 3.59 14.99 23.23
CA PRO A 154 3.58 13.59 22.84
C PRO A 154 2.41 13.26 21.91
N MET A 155 2.66 12.44 20.89
CA MET A 155 1.64 12.10 19.87
C MET A 155 0.41 11.39 20.43
N ARG A 156 0.53 10.69 21.57
CA ARG A 156 -0.63 10.08 22.25
C ARG A 156 -1.71 11.10 22.66
N THR A 157 -1.37 12.39 22.70
CA THR A 157 -2.32 13.47 23.00
C THR A 157 -3.05 14.01 21.76
N TYR A 158 -2.66 13.56 20.55
CA TYR A 158 -3.23 14.02 19.31
C TYR A 158 -4.59 13.37 19.03
N SER A 159 -5.48 14.13 18.41
CA SER A 159 -6.63 13.51 17.76
C SER A 159 -6.18 12.64 16.56
N SER A 160 -7.04 11.71 16.13
CA SER A 160 -6.75 10.89 14.94
C SER A 160 -6.45 11.74 13.71
N GLY A 161 -7.18 12.87 13.54
CA GLY A 161 -6.94 13.81 12.45
C GLY A 161 -5.58 14.50 12.53
N MET A 162 -5.14 14.91 13.72
CA MET A 162 -3.81 15.53 13.93
C MET A 162 -2.69 14.54 13.63
N GLY A 163 -2.81 13.30 14.12
CA GLY A 163 -1.86 12.23 13.84
C GLY A 163 -1.76 11.95 12.34
N LEU A 164 -2.89 11.88 11.65
CA LEU A 164 -2.97 11.68 10.21
C LEU A 164 -2.33 12.84 9.42
N ARG A 165 -2.62 14.10 9.80
CA ARG A 165 -2.00 15.29 9.21
C ARG A 165 -0.48 15.27 9.34
N LEU A 166 0.05 14.99 10.54
CA LEU A 166 1.49 14.91 10.75
C LEU A 166 2.11 13.78 9.90
N SER A 167 1.51 12.61 9.97
CA SER A 167 1.99 11.44 9.24
C SER A 167 2.05 11.65 7.73
N PHE A 168 1.01 12.25 7.16
CA PHE A 168 0.94 12.60 5.75
C PHE A 168 1.98 13.67 5.37
N SER A 169 2.13 14.72 6.23
CA SER A 169 3.09 15.79 6.03
C SER A 169 4.52 15.24 5.93
N ILE A 170 4.88 14.32 6.83
CA ILE A 170 6.20 13.69 6.84
C ILE A 170 6.39 12.83 5.58
N ALA A 171 5.44 11.97 5.27
CA ALA A 171 5.55 11.03 4.16
C ALA A 171 5.65 11.72 2.79
N THR A 172 5.01 12.89 2.64
CA THR A 172 5.05 13.67 1.39
C THR A 172 6.20 14.67 1.32
N ALA A 173 6.86 14.98 2.44
CA ALA A 173 8.07 15.80 2.45
C ALA A 173 9.30 14.99 1.98
N VAL A 174 9.33 13.69 2.20
CA VAL A 174 10.34 12.80 1.64
C VAL A 174 9.96 12.58 0.17
N GLN A 175 10.83 12.95 -0.77
CA GLN A 175 10.61 12.77 -2.20
C GLN A 175 11.08 11.37 -2.64
N PRO A 176 10.20 10.35 -2.62
CA PRO A 176 10.57 9.01 -3.04
C PRO A 176 10.65 8.90 -4.56
N LYS A 177 11.37 7.90 -5.06
CA LYS A 177 11.31 7.50 -6.47
C LYS A 177 10.11 6.61 -6.77
N ILE A 178 9.70 5.82 -5.79
CA ILE A 178 8.62 4.84 -5.86
C ILE A 178 7.63 5.11 -4.73
N LEU A 179 6.36 5.26 -5.08
CA LEU A 179 5.28 5.45 -4.10
C LEU A 179 4.27 4.32 -4.19
N VAL A 180 3.95 3.77 -3.01
CA VAL A 180 2.94 2.69 -2.85
C VAL A 180 1.78 3.23 -2.02
N LEU A 181 0.57 3.15 -2.57
CA LEU A 181 -0.67 3.65 -1.99
C LEU A 181 -1.70 2.54 -1.86
N ASP A 182 -2.39 2.48 -0.73
CA ASP A 182 -3.63 1.70 -0.59
C ASP A 182 -4.77 2.71 -0.42
N GLU A 183 -5.67 2.71 -1.35
CA GLU A 183 -6.82 3.61 -1.44
C GLU A 183 -6.64 5.01 -0.79
N LEU A 184 -6.87 6.07 -1.54
CA LEU A 184 -6.79 7.43 -1.02
C LEU A 184 -7.91 7.67 0.00
N MET A 185 -7.64 7.36 1.27
CA MET A 185 -8.56 7.67 2.36
C MET A 185 -8.65 9.18 2.55
N GLY A 186 -9.84 9.67 2.87
CA GLY A 186 -10.06 11.08 3.23
C GLY A 186 -9.13 11.50 4.37
N ILE A 187 -8.19 12.39 4.07
CA ILE A 187 -7.14 12.81 4.99
C ILE A 187 -7.60 14.05 5.74
N GLY A 188 -8.11 13.87 6.96
CA GLY A 188 -8.48 14.99 7.83
C GLY A 188 -9.81 15.68 7.47
N ASP A 189 -9.92 16.96 7.78
CA ASP A 189 -11.07 17.79 7.41
C ASP A 189 -11.03 18.24 5.94
N ALA A 190 -12.11 18.83 5.46
CA ALA A 190 -12.24 19.23 4.05
C ALA A 190 -11.17 20.22 3.59
N ALA A 191 -10.73 21.14 4.45
CA ALA A 191 -9.72 22.14 4.11
C ALA A 191 -8.34 21.49 3.95
N PHE A 192 -7.96 20.61 4.89
CA PHE A 192 -6.70 19.87 4.80
C PHE A 192 -6.71 18.85 3.65
N THR A 193 -7.84 18.23 3.36
CA THR A 193 -8.00 17.29 2.25
C THR A 193 -7.66 17.95 0.91
N ALA A 194 -8.12 19.18 0.66
CA ALA A 194 -7.78 19.91 -0.58
C ALA A 194 -6.27 20.17 -0.68
N LYS A 195 -5.64 20.62 0.41
CA LYS A 195 -4.19 20.87 0.50
C LYS A 195 -3.39 19.57 0.33
N ALA A 196 -3.84 18.48 0.96
CA ALA A 196 -3.23 17.16 0.86
C ALA A 196 -3.29 16.61 -0.57
N ASN A 197 -4.44 16.73 -1.25
CA ASN A 197 -4.59 16.30 -2.63
C ASN A 197 -3.66 17.09 -3.58
N ALA A 198 -3.54 18.40 -3.43
CA ALA A 198 -2.61 19.21 -4.20
C ALA A 198 -1.15 18.77 -3.99
N ARG A 199 -0.76 18.54 -2.71
CA ARG A 199 0.58 18.03 -2.36
C ARG A 199 0.84 16.65 -2.94
N LEU A 200 -0.15 15.75 -2.87
CA LEU A 200 -0.03 14.40 -3.44
C LEU A 200 0.16 14.45 -4.95
N GLN A 201 -0.58 15.31 -5.66
CA GLN A 201 -0.40 15.50 -7.10
C GLN A 201 1.01 15.98 -7.45
N ASP A 202 1.58 16.95 -6.69
CA ASP A 202 2.95 17.39 -6.86
C ASP A 202 3.96 16.25 -6.65
N VAL A 203 3.79 15.46 -5.57
CA VAL A 203 4.65 14.30 -5.31
C VAL A 203 4.53 13.29 -6.45
N VAL A 204 3.30 12.92 -6.85
CA VAL A 204 3.04 11.94 -7.92
C VAL A 204 3.63 12.39 -9.25
N SER A 205 3.65 13.70 -9.55
CA SER A 205 4.24 14.22 -10.79
C SER A 205 5.75 13.95 -10.92
N LYS A 206 6.45 13.82 -9.78
CA LYS A 206 7.90 13.65 -9.68
C LYS A 206 8.35 12.20 -9.51
N LEU A 207 7.40 11.27 -9.32
CA LEU A 207 7.70 9.85 -9.14
C LEU A 207 8.21 9.18 -10.41
N GLU A 208 9.12 8.24 -10.23
CA GLU A 208 9.48 7.30 -11.28
C GLU A 208 8.48 6.13 -11.39
N ILE A 209 7.99 5.61 -10.25
CA ILE A 209 6.99 4.52 -10.22
C ILE A 209 5.88 4.88 -9.23
N LEU A 210 4.63 4.69 -9.64
CA LEU A 210 3.45 4.74 -8.77
C LEU A 210 2.76 3.38 -8.75
N ILE A 211 2.38 2.91 -7.56
CA ILE A 211 1.56 1.70 -7.39
C ILE A 211 0.41 2.07 -6.46
N ILE A 212 -0.82 1.91 -6.94
CA ILE A 212 -2.03 2.23 -6.16
C ILE A 212 -3.01 1.07 -6.20
N ALA A 213 -3.50 0.60 -5.05
CA ALA A 213 -4.70 -0.20 -5.02
C ALA A 213 -5.92 0.72 -4.91
N THR A 214 -6.88 0.56 -5.79
CA THR A 214 -8.13 1.32 -5.76
C THR A 214 -9.26 0.49 -6.37
N HIS A 215 -10.46 0.72 -5.88
CA HIS A 215 -11.69 0.25 -6.50
C HIS A 215 -12.38 1.35 -7.33
N ASP A 216 -11.91 2.59 -7.25
CA ASP A 216 -12.37 3.72 -8.06
C ASP A 216 -11.62 3.75 -9.40
N MET A 217 -12.31 3.32 -10.46
CA MET A 217 -11.74 3.27 -11.81
C MET A 217 -11.43 4.64 -12.37
N ASP A 218 -12.14 5.69 -11.94
CA ASP A 218 -11.87 7.05 -12.40
C ASP A 218 -10.57 7.59 -11.80
N THR A 219 -10.28 7.27 -10.55
CA THR A 219 -8.99 7.56 -9.94
C THR A 219 -7.87 6.76 -10.62
N ALA A 220 -8.09 5.48 -10.95
CA ALA A 220 -7.13 4.70 -11.70
C ALA A 220 -6.82 5.34 -13.07
N ARG A 221 -7.85 5.76 -13.83
CA ARG A 221 -7.68 6.42 -15.14
C ARG A 221 -6.92 7.73 -15.07
N ARG A 222 -7.12 8.52 -14.00
CA ARG A 222 -6.40 9.78 -13.82
C ARG A 222 -4.93 9.61 -13.47
N MET A 223 -4.58 8.52 -12.77
CA MET A 223 -3.27 8.37 -12.14
C MET A 223 -2.39 7.26 -12.74
N CYS A 224 -2.98 6.29 -13.46
CA CYS A 224 -2.29 5.07 -13.88
C CYS A 224 -2.31 4.89 -15.40
N ASN A 225 -1.32 4.17 -15.91
CA ASN A 225 -1.19 3.78 -17.32
C ASN A 225 -1.21 2.26 -17.52
N ARG A 226 -1.10 1.47 -16.44
CA ARG A 226 -1.01 0.01 -16.43
C ARG A 226 -1.89 -0.56 -15.32
N GLY A 227 -2.53 -1.70 -15.56
CA GLY A 227 -3.36 -2.39 -14.59
C GLY A 227 -2.86 -3.81 -14.31
N LEU A 228 -2.79 -4.16 -13.03
CA LEU A 228 -2.58 -5.53 -12.58
C LEU A 228 -3.90 -6.01 -11.95
N VAL A 229 -4.54 -7.00 -12.56
CA VAL A 229 -5.73 -7.62 -11.99
C VAL A 229 -5.31 -8.78 -11.11
N LEU A 230 -5.66 -8.71 -9.82
CA LEU A 230 -5.45 -9.77 -8.86
C LEU A 230 -6.74 -10.55 -8.65
N ASP A 231 -6.61 -11.88 -8.69
CA ASP A 231 -7.65 -12.81 -8.30
C ASP A 231 -7.06 -13.94 -7.46
N HIS A 232 -7.65 -14.21 -6.29
CA HIS A 232 -7.22 -15.27 -5.36
C HIS A 232 -5.69 -15.34 -5.13
N GLY A 233 -5.05 -14.18 -4.95
CA GLY A 233 -3.61 -14.07 -4.67
C GLY A 233 -2.71 -14.26 -5.89
N GLN A 234 -3.25 -14.26 -7.11
CA GLN A 234 -2.50 -14.35 -8.35
C GLN A 234 -2.72 -13.12 -9.23
N VAL A 235 -1.70 -12.72 -9.99
CA VAL A 235 -1.87 -11.73 -11.06
C VAL A 235 -2.39 -12.48 -12.28
N VAL A 236 -3.64 -12.21 -12.63
CA VAL A 236 -4.31 -12.86 -13.78
C VAL A 236 -4.25 -12.02 -15.05
N VAL A 237 -4.08 -10.69 -14.90
CA VAL A 237 -3.90 -9.76 -16.02
C VAL A 237 -2.80 -8.75 -15.65
N ASP A 238 -1.92 -8.48 -16.59
CA ASP A 238 -0.91 -7.42 -16.55
C ASP A 238 -0.92 -6.77 -17.94
N ALA A 239 -1.56 -5.60 -18.04
CA ALA A 239 -1.87 -4.97 -19.33
C ALA A 239 -1.97 -3.43 -19.21
N PRO A 240 -2.05 -2.69 -20.33
CA PRO A 240 -2.49 -1.30 -20.32
C PRO A 240 -3.79 -1.14 -19.53
N LEU A 241 -3.95 0.00 -18.85
CA LEU A 241 -4.99 0.19 -17.83
C LEU A 241 -6.40 -0.16 -18.32
N GLU A 242 -6.80 0.33 -19.51
CA GLU A 242 -8.16 0.11 -20.03
C GLU A 242 -8.43 -1.37 -20.36
N ASP A 243 -7.41 -2.09 -20.86
CA ASP A 243 -7.52 -3.53 -21.12
C ASP A 243 -7.68 -4.32 -19.82
N ALA A 244 -6.95 -3.92 -18.77
CA ALA A 244 -7.04 -4.52 -17.45
C ALA A 244 -8.41 -4.26 -16.79
N ILE A 245 -8.95 -3.04 -16.92
CA ILE A 245 -10.29 -2.69 -16.43
C ILE A 245 -11.35 -3.52 -17.15
N ALA A 246 -11.27 -3.60 -18.49
CA ALA A 246 -12.22 -4.38 -19.28
C ALA A 246 -12.18 -5.87 -18.92
N ALA A 247 -10.97 -6.43 -18.73
CA ALA A 247 -10.81 -7.82 -18.30
C ALA A 247 -11.42 -8.07 -16.92
N TYR A 248 -11.21 -7.16 -15.96
CA TYR A 248 -11.79 -7.25 -14.61
C TYR A 248 -13.32 -7.22 -14.63
N GLN A 249 -13.92 -6.29 -15.39
CA GLN A 249 -15.38 -6.17 -15.53
C GLN A 249 -15.99 -7.42 -16.17
N ASN A 250 -15.34 -7.99 -17.19
CA ASN A 250 -15.80 -9.22 -17.83
C ASN A 250 -15.75 -10.44 -16.90
N CYS A 251 -14.76 -10.52 -16.00
CA CYS A 251 -14.69 -11.57 -14.99
C CYS A 251 -15.76 -11.41 -13.91
N SER A 252 -16.01 -10.18 -13.44
CA SER A 252 -17.03 -9.90 -12.42
C SER A 252 -18.45 -10.23 -12.91
N ASN A 253 -18.77 -9.91 -14.16
CA ASN A 253 -20.07 -10.22 -14.74
C ASN A 253 -20.34 -11.73 -14.92
N LYS A 254 -19.28 -12.55 -15.06
CA LYS A 254 -19.42 -14.02 -15.16
C LYS A 254 -19.64 -14.68 -13.80
N SER A 255 -19.12 -14.13 -12.72
CA SER A 255 -19.32 -14.66 -11.37
C SER A 255 -20.73 -14.39 -10.83
N ASP A 256 -21.38 -13.29 -11.22
CA ASP A 256 -22.74 -12.96 -10.79
C ASP A 256 -23.82 -13.83 -11.50
N LEU A 257 -23.50 -14.42 -12.66
CA LEU A 257 -24.41 -15.31 -13.40
C LEU A 257 -24.45 -16.75 -12.89
N THR A 258 -23.56 -17.12 -11.94
CA THR A 258 -23.47 -18.49 -11.38
C THR A 258 -24.03 -18.60 -9.97
N SER A 259 -24.62 -17.57 -9.38
CA SER A 259 -25.34 -17.67 -8.12
C SER A 259 -26.74 -18.26 -8.39
N PRO A 260 -27.07 -19.47 -7.88
CA PRO A 260 -28.43 -20.00 -8.04
C PRO A 260 -29.40 -19.10 -7.26
N VAL A 261 -30.39 -18.58 -7.95
CA VAL A 261 -31.57 -17.97 -7.35
C VAL A 261 -32.26 -19.10 -6.58
N THR A 262 -32.08 -19.14 -5.27
CA THR A 262 -32.88 -19.97 -4.37
C THR A 262 -34.20 -19.27 -4.15
N ALA A 263 -35.24 -19.85 -4.73
CA ALA A 263 -36.65 -19.56 -4.47
C ALA A 263 -37.05 -19.99 -3.06
#